data_6b65951ae27494928f45c677cc556472
#
_entry.id   6b65951ae27494928f45c677cc556472
#
_cell.length_a   1.000
_cell.length_b   1.000
_cell.length_c   1.000
_cell.angle_alpha   90.00
_cell.angle_beta   90.00
_cell.angle_gamma   90.00
#
_symmetry.space_group_name_H-M   'P 1'
#
loop_
_entity.id
_entity.type
_entity.pdbx_description
1 polymer ?
#
loop_
_entity_poly.entity_id
_entity_poly.type
_entity_poly.pdbx_seq_one_letter_code
_entity_poly.pdbx_strand_id
1 'polypeptide(L)'
;MAGLPIHTNPSINRSASMAANGNLTPLRHGIYAPTMTFFNPETEDLDIPTIKRHAVRLAEAGLVGLVCMGSNGEAVHLTREEKVAVTKATREALDEAGYKNVPVIVGASEMSIRGTLELTNEVHKVGAEYVLLVPPSYYRYAMDDKAIKEYYISVADASPCPVILYNYPGAVAGIDMDSDFMIELAKHPKIIGAKFTCGQTGKLTRVALETDATSTKSQGSGWMAFGGIADFTIQTAASGGSGIIAGGANVLPKLCVKVWNLWTEGKYDEAMELQKILSKGDWVLTKAAIPGTKAAIEMEYGYGGFPRRPLQRLSEEGRQKVKQGIAEAMKIEKSL
;
A
#
# COMPACT_ATOMS: atom_id res chain seq x y z
N MET A 1 25.66 -11.47 32.18
CA MET A 1 24.21 -11.38 31.94
C MET A 1 23.84 -12.55 31.03
N ALA A 2 23.12 -13.54 31.53
CA ALA A 2 22.69 -14.68 30.75
C ALA A 2 21.62 -14.25 29.75
N GLY A 3 21.87 -14.47 28.45
CA GLY A 3 20.91 -14.17 27.41
C GLY A 3 19.65 -15.02 27.58
N LEU A 4 18.50 -14.36 27.52
CA LEU A 4 17.21 -15.04 27.47
C LEU A 4 17.16 -15.92 26.21
N PRO A 5 16.67 -17.16 26.28
CA PRO A 5 16.55 -18.02 25.11
C PRO A 5 15.56 -17.39 24.10
N ILE A 6 16.04 -17.08 22.92
CA ILE A 6 15.19 -16.72 21.78
C ILE A 6 14.46 -18.02 21.36
N HIS A 7 13.17 -18.10 21.65
CA HIS A 7 12.32 -19.17 21.12
C HIS A 7 12.25 -18.98 19.60
N THR A 8 13.08 -19.71 18.85
CA THR A 8 12.93 -19.85 17.40
C THR A 8 11.73 -20.75 17.13
N ASN A 9 10.59 -20.15 16.85
CA ASN A 9 9.48 -20.84 16.20
C ASN A 9 9.97 -21.39 14.86
N PRO A 10 9.65 -22.63 14.45
CA PRO A 10 10.08 -23.13 13.14
C PRO A 10 9.52 -22.20 12.05
N SER A 11 10.40 -21.40 11.44
CA SER A 11 10.06 -20.47 10.40
C SER A 11 9.44 -21.25 9.24
N ILE A 12 8.14 -21.03 8.99
CA ILE A 12 7.51 -21.46 7.75
C ILE A 12 8.19 -20.67 6.64
N ASN A 13 9.06 -21.33 5.87
CA ASN A 13 9.73 -20.72 4.73
C ASN A 13 8.69 -20.45 3.62
N ARG A 14 8.08 -19.25 3.66
CA ARG A 14 7.00 -18.83 2.77
C ARG A 14 7.49 -18.56 1.36
N SER A 15 8.74 -18.14 1.20
CA SER A 15 9.34 -17.95 -0.11
C SER A 15 9.38 -19.27 -0.91
N ALA A 16 9.61 -20.41 -0.28
CA ALA A 16 9.57 -21.72 -0.96
C ALA A 16 8.14 -22.17 -1.31
N SER A 17 7.13 -21.86 -0.45
CA SER A 17 5.74 -22.21 -0.74
C SER A 17 5.10 -21.30 -1.80
N MET A 18 5.56 -20.05 -1.92
CA MET A 18 5.12 -19.09 -2.94
C MET A 18 5.75 -19.38 -4.31
N ALA A 19 7.01 -19.87 -4.34
CA ALA A 19 7.65 -20.33 -5.57
C ALA A 19 6.96 -21.57 -6.17
N ALA A 20 6.24 -22.36 -5.38
CA ALA A 20 5.43 -23.48 -5.87
C ALA A 20 4.19 -23.04 -6.68
N ASN A 21 3.75 -21.77 -6.57
CA ASN A 21 2.66 -21.18 -7.35
C ASN A 21 3.16 -20.44 -8.61
N GLY A 22 4.15 -20.91 -9.24
CA GLY A 22 4.71 -20.75 -10.59
C GLY A 22 4.75 -19.39 -11.31
N ASN A 23 4.04 -18.34 -10.87
CA ASN A 23 3.89 -17.07 -11.61
C ASN A 23 3.82 -15.79 -10.76
N LEU A 24 4.10 -15.83 -9.47
CA LEU A 24 4.04 -14.62 -8.63
C LEU A 24 5.38 -13.89 -8.64
N THR A 25 5.37 -12.58 -8.91
CA THR A 25 6.53 -11.71 -8.70
C THR A 25 6.76 -11.54 -7.19
N PRO A 26 7.91 -11.94 -6.63
CA PRO A 26 8.16 -11.84 -5.19
C PRO A 26 8.07 -10.39 -4.70
N LEU A 27 7.40 -10.18 -3.56
CA LEU A 27 7.45 -8.88 -2.90
C LEU A 27 8.85 -8.63 -2.35
N ARG A 28 9.32 -7.40 -2.50
CA ARG A 28 10.63 -6.94 -2.04
C ARG A 28 10.47 -5.82 -1.03
N HIS A 29 11.41 -5.63 -0.13
CA HIS A 29 11.43 -4.43 0.70
C HIS A 29 11.60 -3.17 -0.16
N GLY A 30 10.91 -2.09 0.20
CA GLY A 30 10.98 -0.84 -0.57
C GLY A 30 9.71 -0.01 -0.53
N ILE A 31 9.57 0.83 -1.55
CA ILE A 31 8.47 1.79 -1.65
C ILE A 31 7.40 1.29 -2.60
N TYR A 32 6.16 1.30 -2.12
CA TYR A 32 4.94 0.99 -2.86
C TYR A 32 4.01 2.21 -2.82
N ALA A 33 3.21 2.41 -3.85
CA ALA A 33 2.16 3.42 -3.85
C ALA A 33 0.77 2.79 -3.95
N PRO A 34 -0.19 3.23 -3.11
CA PRO A 34 -1.60 3.01 -3.38
C PRO A 34 -2.02 3.98 -4.49
N THR A 35 -2.02 3.50 -5.75
CA THR A 35 -2.21 4.35 -6.93
C THR A 35 -3.54 5.07 -6.90
N MET A 36 -3.54 6.32 -7.41
CA MET A 36 -4.78 7.06 -7.64
C MET A 36 -5.52 6.48 -8.84
N THR A 37 -6.85 6.49 -8.80
CA THR A 37 -7.70 6.24 -9.97
C THR A 37 -8.06 7.57 -10.61
N PHE A 38 -7.98 7.68 -11.93
CA PHE A 38 -8.25 8.90 -12.66
C PHE A 38 -9.55 8.79 -13.46
N PHE A 39 -10.25 9.91 -13.53
CA PHE A 39 -11.57 9.99 -14.15
C PHE A 39 -11.64 11.14 -15.15
N ASN A 40 -12.45 10.98 -16.17
CA ASN A 40 -12.86 12.07 -17.04
C ASN A 40 -13.66 13.09 -16.21
N PRO A 41 -13.32 14.39 -16.26
CA PRO A 41 -13.97 15.40 -15.42
C PRO A 41 -15.44 15.67 -15.75
N GLU A 42 -15.90 15.31 -16.96
CA GLU A 42 -17.26 15.57 -17.44
C GLU A 42 -18.17 14.36 -17.22
N THR A 43 -17.67 13.14 -17.56
CA THR A 43 -18.46 11.92 -17.55
C THR A 43 -18.26 11.07 -16.29
N GLU A 44 -17.18 11.30 -15.54
CA GLU A 44 -16.71 10.46 -14.42
C GLU A 44 -16.33 9.03 -14.85
N ASP A 45 -16.20 8.75 -16.13
CA ASP A 45 -15.67 7.50 -16.62
C ASP A 45 -14.18 7.36 -16.31
N LEU A 46 -13.67 6.14 -16.29
CA LEU A 46 -12.24 5.89 -16.09
C LEU A 46 -11.39 6.53 -17.19
N ASP A 47 -10.41 7.34 -16.80
CA ASP A 47 -9.37 7.83 -17.69
C ASP A 47 -8.22 6.81 -17.77
N ILE A 48 -8.43 5.77 -18.56
CA ILE A 48 -7.47 4.66 -18.72
C ILE A 48 -6.10 5.13 -19.21
N PRO A 49 -5.97 6.05 -20.19
CA PRO A 49 -4.67 6.58 -20.59
C PRO A 49 -3.89 7.21 -19.42
N THR A 50 -4.56 7.99 -18.58
CA THR A 50 -3.94 8.62 -17.42
C THR A 50 -3.57 7.59 -16.34
N ILE A 51 -4.39 6.56 -16.12
CA ILE A 51 -4.08 5.45 -15.21
C ILE A 51 -2.80 4.72 -15.67
N LYS A 52 -2.69 4.39 -16.96
CA LYS A 52 -1.50 3.75 -17.56
C LYS A 52 -0.26 4.64 -17.40
N ARG A 53 -0.35 5.93 -17.76
CA ARG A 53 0.73 6.91 -17.60
C ARG A 53 1.23 7.00 -16.17
N HIS A 54 0.31 7.04 -15.20
CA HIS A 54 0.64 7.14 -13.79
C HIS A 54 1.37 5.89 -13.28
N ALA A 55 0.92 4.70 -13.65
CA ALA A 55 1.55 3.44 -13.27
C ALA A 55 3.01 3.38 -13.76
N VAL A 56 3.26 3.72 -15.02
CA VAL A 56 4.61 3.75 -15.61
C VAL A 56 5.50 4.78 -14.90
N ARG A 57 5.02 6.01 -14.68
CA ARG A 57 5.78 7.05 -13.96
C ARG A 57 6.23 6.60 -12.57
N LEU A 58 5.37 5.90 -11.84
CA LEU A 58 5.72 5.39 -10.51
C LEU A 58 6.78 4.29 -10.57
N ALA A 59 6.68 3.38 -11.54
CA ALA A 59 7.68 2.35 -11.74
C ALA A 59 9.04 2.95 -12.17
N GLU A 60 9.04 3.94 -13.07
CA GLU A 60 10.24 4.71 -13.48
C GLU A 60 10.92 5.42 -12.32
N ALA A 61 10.14 5.89 -11.34
CA ALA A 61 10.67 6.51 -10.13
C ALA A 61 11.30 5.50 -9.13
N GLY A 62 11.26 4.20 -9.44
CA GLY A 62 11.88 3.15 -8.62
C GLY A 62 10.96 2.50 -7.59
N LEU A 63 9.65 2.65 -7.71
CA LEU A 63 8.72 1.90 -6.85
C LEU A 63 8.80 0.41 -7.16
N VAL A 64 8.76 -0.41 -6.11
CA VAL A 64 8.94 -1.86 -6.21
C VAL A 64 7.62 -2.63 -6.30
N GLY A 65 6.49 -1.95 -6.25
CA GLY A 65 5.15 -2.51 -6.45
C GLY A 65 4.07 -1.44 -6.44
N LEU A 66 2.94 -1.71 -7.07
CA LEU A 66 1.78 -0.81 -7.12
C LEU A 66 0.56 -1.45 -6.48
N VAL A 67 -0.23 -0.65 -5.77
CA VAL A 67 -1.45 -1.09 -5.09
C VAL A 67 -2.66 -0.38 -5.71
N CYS A 68 -3.35 -1.04 -6.62
CA CYS A 68 -4.60 -0.52 -7.19
C CYS A 68 -5.75 -0.62 -6.19
N MET A 69 -6.72 0.27 -6.27
CA MET A 69 -7.94 0.27 -5.46
C MET A 69 -7.73 0.12 -3.95
N GLY A 70 -6.65 0.70 -3.42
CA GLY A 70 -6.59 1.06 -2.02
C GLY A 70 -7.53 2.26 -1.75
N SER A 71 -7.52 2.80 -0.52
CA SER A 71 -8.31 3.99 -0.17
C SER A 71 -8.01 5.18 -1.09
N ASN A 72 -6.74 5.41 -1.42
CA ASN A 72 -6.32 6.46 -2.35
C ASN A 72 -6.82 6.23 -3.79
N GLY A 73 -7.03 4.98 -4.18
CA GLY A 73 -7.61 4.60 -5.47
C GLY A 73 -9.13 4.69 -5.54
N GLU A 74 -9.78 5.27 -4.52
CA GLU A 74 -11.24 5.46 -4.46
C GLU A 74 -12.03 4.16 -4.64
N ALA A 75 -11.53 3.05 -4.08
CA ALA A 75 -12.11 1.71 -4.27
C ALA A 75 -13.62 1.63 -4.04
N VAL A 76 -14.15 2.40 -3.08
CA VAL A 76 -15.57 2.42 -2.72
C VAL A 76 -16.45 3.19 -3.71
N HIS A 77 -15.83 3.96 -4.62
CA HIS A 77 -16.52 4.70 -5.68
C HIS A 77 -16.53 3.96 -7.01
N LEU A 78 -15.85 2.81 -7.10
CA LEU A 78 -15.73 2.04 -8.34
C LEU A 78 -16.73 0.90 -8.37
N THR A 79 -17.30 0.65 -9.55
CA THR A 79 -18.03 -0.60 -9.80
C THR A 79 -17.03 -1.77 -9.85
N ARG A 80 -17.53 -3.00 -9.82
CA ARG A 80 -16.70 -4.20 -9.92
C ARG A 80 -15.97 -4.26 -11.26
N GLU A 81 -16.65 -3.94 -12.35
CA GLU A 81 -16.12 -3.90 -13.71
C GLU A 81 -15.00 -2.86 -13.82
N GLU A 82 -15.16 -1.69 -13.21
CA GLU A 82 -14.14 -0.66 -13.16
C GLU A 82 -12.90 -1.10 -12.37
N LYS A 83 -13.07 -1.80 -11.25
CA LYS A 83 -11.93 -2.36 -10.49
C LYS A 83 -11.12 -3.34 -11.34
N VAL A 84 -11.78 -4.19 -12.11
CA VAL A 84 -11.13 -5.10 -13.07
C VAL A 84 -10.42 -4.31 -14.17
N ALA A 85 -11.06 -3.29 -14.74
CA ALA A 85 -10.47 -2.46 -15.80
C ALA A 85 -9.23 -1.70 -15.34
N VAL A 86 -9.24 -1.11 -14.13
CA VAL A 86 -8.06 -0.45 -13.53
C VAL A 86 -6.91 -1.42 -13.32
N THR A 87 -7.19 -2.63 -12.79
CA THR A 87 -6.18 -3.67 -12.59
C THR A 87 -5.53 -4.06 -13.91
N LYS A 88 -6.36 -4.36 -14.92
CA LYS A 88 -5.91 -4.72 -16.28
C LYS A 88 -5.05 -3.63 -16.88
N ALA A 89 -5.52 -2.38 -16.87
CA ALA A 89 -4.80 -1.24 -17.44
C ALA A 89 -3.44 -1.02 -16.77
N THR A 90 -3.38 -1.18 -15.44
CA THR A 90 -2.13 -1.05 -14.69
C THR A 90 -1.13 -2.15 -15.06
N ARG A 91 -1.56 -3.43 -15.11
CA ARG A 91 -0.68 -4.54 -15.48
C ARG A 91 -0.18 -4.40 -16.92
N GLU A 92 -1.07 -4.13 -17.87
CA GLU A 92 -0.71 -3.92 -19.27
C GLU A 92 0.32 -2.79 -19.44
N ALA A 93 0.12 -1.64 -18.78
CA ALA A 93 1.04 -0.52 -18.87
C ALA A 93 2.44 -0.86 -18.35
N LEU A 94 2.52 -1.58 -17.22
CA LEU A 94 3.79 -2.03 -16.67
C LEU A 94 4.49 -3.03 -17.60
N ASP A 95 3.75 -3.96 -18.20
CA ASP A 95 4.30 -4.97 -19.12
C ASP A 95 4.80 -4.34 -20.41
N GLU A 96 4.02 -3.43 -21.00
CA GLU A 96 4.36 -2.68 -22.21
C GLU A 96 5.61 -1.81 -22.02
N ALA A 97 5.77 -1.23 -20.82
CA ALA A 97 6.93 -0.40 -20.46
C ALA A 97 8.15 -1.20 -19.94
N GLY A 98 8.09 -2.54 -19.91
CA GLY A 98 9.20 -3.40 -19.48
C GLY A 98 9.30 -3.63 -17.97
N TYR A 99 8.32 -3.19 -17.16
CA TYR A 99 8.27 -3.34 -15.69
C TYR A 99 7.52 -4.61 -15.26
N LYS A 100 7.73 -5.73 -15.93
CA LYS A 100 7.08 -7.02 -15.64
C LYS A 100 7.32 -7.52 -14.20
N ASN A 101 8.43 -7.11 -13.60
CA ASN A 101 8.84 -7.46 -12.24
C ASN A 101 8.30 -6.51 -11.15
N VAL A 102 7.39 -5.59 -11.48
CA VAL A 102 6.67 -4.75 -10.54
C VAL A 102 5.31 -5.38 -10.27
N PRO A 103 5.09 -6.02 -9.09
CA PRO A 103 3.84 -6.68 -8.77
C PRO A 103 2.67 -5.71 -8.65
N VAL A 104 1.50 -6.18 -9.08
CA VAL A 104 0.23 -5.48 -8.91
C VAL A 104 -0.52 -6.10 -7.73
N ILE A 105 -0.68 -5.31 -6.67
CA ILE A 105 -1.47 -5.62 -5.49
C ILE A 105 -2.83 -4.95 -5.67
N VAL A 106 -3.92 -5.60 -5.30
CA VAL A 106 -5.27 -5.03 -5.48
C VAL A 106 -6.02 -4.94 -4.16
N GLY A 107 -6.54 -3.76 -3.86
CA GLY A 107 -7.53 -3.58 -2.80
C GLY A 107 -8.85 -4.24 -3.22
N ALA A 108 -9.07 -5.47 -2.78
CA ALA A 108 -10.21 -6.30 -3.18
C ALA A 108 -11.25 -6.47 -2.07
N SER A 109 -11.26 -5.59 -1.06
CA SER A 109 -12.18 -5.69 0.07
C SER A 109 -13.61 -5.44 -0.36
N GLU A 110 -14.47 -6.41 -0.06
CA GLU A 110 -15.92 -6.29 -0.06
C GLU A 110 -16.44 -6.60 1.36
N MET A 111 -17.67 -6.24 1.65
CA MET A 111 -18.21 -6.42 3.01
C MET A 111 -18.65 -7.86 3.31
N SER A 112 -18.41 -8.81 2.40
CA SER A 112 -18.68 -10.24 2.59
C SER A 112 -17.55 -11.10 2.05
N ILE A 113 -17.38 -12.30 2.62
CA ILE A 113 -16.43 -13.32 2.14
C ILE A 113 -16.69 -13.61 0.66
N ARG A 114 -17.95 -13.86 0.30
CA ARG A 114 -18.33 -14.19 -1.08
C ARG A 114 -17.97 -13.07 -2.06
N GLY A 115 -18.36 -11.82 -1.78
CA GLY A 115 -18.06 -10.68 -2.65
C GLY A 115 -16.55 -10.46 -2.80
N THR A 116 -15.78 -10.57 -1.70
CA THR A 116 -14.32 -10.47 -1.72
C THR A 116 -13.69 -11.56 -2.61
N LEU A 117 -14.14 -12.80 -2.51
CA LEU A 117 -13.64 -13.90 -3.34
C LEU A 117 -14.00 -13.73 -4.82
N GLU A 118 -15.23 -13.31 -5.13
CA GLU A 118 -15.64 -13.02 -6.50
C GLU A 118 -14.76 -11.94 -7.13
N LEU A 119 -14.59 -10.80 -6.46
CA LEU A 119 -13.72 -9.73 -6.95
C LEU A 119 -12.27 -10.19 -7.07
N THR A 120 -11.74 -10.89 -6.07
CA THR A 120 -10.37 -11.41 -6.10
C THR A 120 -10.12 -12.32 -7.30
N ASN A 121 -11.06 -13.22 -7.61
CA ASN A 121 -10.97 -14.09 -8.78
C ASN A 121 -10.99 -13.30 -10.11
N GLU A 122 -11.80 -12.24 -10.20
CA GLU A 122 -11.89 -11.42 -11.40
C GLU A 122 -10.61 -10.61 -11.63
N VAL A 123 -10.07 -9.94 -10.59
CA VAL A 123 -8.84 -9.15 -10.73
C VAL A 123 -7.60 -10.04 -10.94
N HIS A 124 -7.58 -11.25 -10.37
CA HIS A 124 -6.51 -12.22 -10.62
C HIS A 124 -6.39 -12.59 -12.10
N LYS A 125 -7.52 -12.82 -12.80
CA LYS A 125 -7.54 -13.16 -14.23
C LYS A 125 -6.94 -12.07 -15.13
N VAL A 126 -6.86 -10.84 -14.64
CA VAL A 126 -6.33 -9.68 -15.39
C VAL A 126 -5.00 -9.15 -14.84
N GLY A 127 -4.34 -9.91 -13.95
CA GLY A 127 -2.97 -9.66 -13.56
C GLY A 127 -2.75 -9.16 -12.13
N ALA A 128 -3.75 -9.23 -11.25
CA ALA A 128 -3.52 -9.09 -9.81
C ALA A 128 -2.74 -10.29 -9.29
N GLU A 129 -1.65 -10.01 -8.59
CA GLU A 129 -0.80 -11.04 -7.99
C GLU A 129 -1.07 -11.20 -6.48
N TYR A 130 -1.47 -10.13 -5.83
CA TYR A 130 -1.74 -10.06 -4.38
C TYR A 130 -2.99 -9.25 -4.11
N VAL A 131 -3.63 -9.49 -2.97
CA VAL A 131 -4.76 -8.66 -2.51
C VAL A 131 -4.48 -8.02 -1.17
N LEU A 132 -4.87 -6.75 -1.03
CA LEU A 132 -4.81 -5.96 0.19
C LEU A 132 -6.23 -5.80 0.74
N LEU A 133 -6.50 -6.32 1.94
CA LEU A 133 -7.85 -6.41 2.49
C LEU A 133 -7.99 -5.69 3.83
N VAL A 134 -8.95 -4.77 3.92
CA VAL A 134 -9.45 -4.27 5.20
C VAL A 134 -10.53 -5.20 5.74
N PRO A 135 -10.75 -5.25 7.08
CA PRO A 135 -11.84 -6.02 7.64
C PRO A 135 -13.22 -5.46 7.23
N PRO A 136 -14.26 -6.29 7.11
CA PRO A 136 -15.64 -5.82 6.95
C PRO A 136 -16.01 -4.91 8.13
N SER A 137 -16.67 -3.78 7.86
CA SER A 137 -16.87 -2.78 8.91
C SER A 137 -18.27 -2.16 8.94
N TYR A 138 -19.11 -2.38 7.91
CA TYR A 138 -20.42 -1.74 7.86
C TYR A 138 -21.30 -2.14 9.06
N TYR A 139 -21.34 -3.43 9.40
CA TYR A 139 -22.03 -3.93 10.60
C TYR A 139 -21.05 -3.98 11.79
N ARG A 140 -20.48 -2.83 12.17
CA ARG A 140 -19.43 -2.74 13.19
C ARG A 140 -19.78 -3.46 14.50
N TYR A 141 -21.04 -3.40 14.91
CA TYR A 141 -21.55 -4.04 16.13
C TYR A 141 -21.45 -5.58 16.14
N ALA A 142 -21.36 -6.18 14.96
CA ALA A 142 -21.26 -7.65 14.77
C ALA A 142 -19.84 -8.09 14.33
N MET A 143 -18.92 -7.14 14.16
CA MET A 143 -17.53 -7.42 13.74
C MET A 143 -16.62 -7.48 14.97
N ASP A 144 -16.71 -8.60 15.68
CA ASP A 144 -15.74 -8.97 16.72
C ASP A 144 -14.52 -9.71 16.13
N ASP A 145 -13.54 -10.03 16.95
CA ASP A 145 -12.31 -10.69 16.52
C ASP A 145 -12.59 -12.05 15.85
N LYS A 146 -13.61 -12.78 16.33
CA LYS A 146 -14.01 -14.07 15.75
C LYS A 146 -14.53 -13.91 14.33
N ALA A 147 -15.44 -12.96 14.09
CA ALA A 147 -15.98 -12.67 12.77
C ALA A 147 -14.91 -12.17 11.80
N ILE A 148 -14.01 -11.29 12.28
CA ILE A 148 -12.89 -10.77 11.48
C ILE A 148 -11.89 -11.88 11.13
N LYS A 149 -11.57 -12.76 12.09
CA LYS A 149 -10.71 -13.92 11.87
C LYS A 149 -11.31 -14.87 10.83
N GLU A 150 -12.59 -15.21 10.98
CA GLU A 150 -13.31 -16.06 10.02
C GLU A 150 -13.26 -15.45 8.60
N TYR A 151 -13.47 -14.14 8.48
CA TYR A 151 -13.36 -13.45 7.19
C TYR A 151 -11.98 -13.64 6.55
N TYR A 152 -10.90 -13.34 7.27
CA TYR A 152 -9.55 -13.43 6.69
C TYR A 152 -9.14 -14.86 6.36
N ILE A 153 -9.40 -15.81 7.25
CA ILE A 153 -9.05 -17.22 7.03
C ILE A 153 -9.84 -17.80 5.86
N SER A 154 -11.17 -17.60 5.82
CA SER A 154 -12.00 -18.10 4.72
C SER A 154 -11.62 -17.50 3.36
N VAL A 155 -11.27 -16.20 3.34
CA VAL A 155 -10.79 -15.59 2.10
C VAL A 155 -9.41 -16.14 1.73
N ALA A 156 -8.48 -16.26 2.66
CA ALA A 156 -7.13 -16.77 2.38
C ALA A 156 -7.16 -18.22 1.89
N ASP A 157 -8.04 -19.07 2.45
CA ASP A 157 -8.21 -20.47 2.02
C ASP A 157 -8.59 -20.57 0.54
N ALA A 158 -9.57 -19.78 0.11
CA ALA A 158 -10.18 -19.88 -1.21
C ALA A 158 -9.62 -18.90 -2.25
N SER A 159 -8.85 -17.89 -1.85
CA SER A 159 -8.29 -16.87 -2.74
C SER A 159 -7.23 -17.46 -3.67
N PRO A 160 -7.22 -17.10 -4.98
CA PRO A 160 -6.11 -17.39 -5.88
C PRO A 160 -4.86 -16.54 -5.58
N CYS A 161 -5.03 -15.39 -4.91
CA CYS A 161 -3.97 -14.47 -4.54
C CYS A 161 -3.64 -14.55 -3.05
N PRO A 162 -2.36 -14.46 -2.65
CA PRO A 162 -1.99 -14.24 -1.26
C PRO A 162 -2.56 -12.92 -0.72
N VAL A 163 -2.84 -12.89 0.58
CA VAL A 163 -3.53 -11.82 1.27
C VAL A 163 -2.55 -10.97 2.08
N ILE A 164 -2.67 -9.65 1.99
CA ILE A 164 -2.03 -8.67 2.85
C ILE A 164 -3.13 -8.04 3.73
N LEU A 165 -2.97 -8.12 5.04
CA LEU A 165 -3.87 -7.48 5.99
C LEU A 165 -3.76 -5.96 5.89
N TYR A 166 -4.88 -5.24 6.03
CA TYR A 166 -4.85 -3.79 6.00
C TYR A 166 -5.46 -3.22 7.28
N ASN A 167 -4.62 -2.71 8.15
CA ASN A 167 -5.05 -2.08 9.39
C ASN A 167 -5.14 -0.57 9.23
N TYR A 168 -6.35 -0.09 9.02
CA TYR A 168 -6.67 1.33 8.86
C TYR A 168 -7.95 1.68 9.63
N PRO A 169 -7.88 1.86 10.95
CA PRO A 169 -9.05 2.13 11.80
C PRO A 169 -9.93 3.28 11.30
N GLY A 170 -9.32 4.34 10.76
CA GLY A 170 -10.04 5.50 10.21
C GLY A 170 -10.94 5.20 9.02
N ALA A 171 -10.72 4.11 8.29
CA ALA A 171 -11.53 3.71 7.13
C ALA A 171 -12.53 2.59 7.43
N VAL A 172 -12.45 1.97 8.63
CA VAL A 172 -13.23 0.76 8.96
C VAL A 172 -13.93 0.88 10.31
N ALA A 173 -14.60 2.00 10.55
CA ALA A 173 -15.41 2.25 11.74
C ALA A 173 -14.67 2.01 13.08
N GLY A 174 -13.37 2.32 13.12
CA GLY A 174 -12.54 2.20 14.30
C GLY A 174 -12.03 0.78 14.62
N ILE A 175 -12.24 -0.20 13.74
CA ILE A 175 -11.64 -1.54 13.93
C ILE A 175 -10.13 -1.41 13.84
N ASP A 176 -9.45 -1.75 14.93
CA ASP A 176 -7.99 -1.73 15.05
C ASP A 176 -7.48 -3.10 15.49
N MET A 177 -7.01 -3.90 14.55
CA MET A 177 -6.41 -5.20 14.84
C MET A 177 -5.13 -4.99 15.64
N ASP A 178 -5.01 -5.64 16.79
CA ASP A 178 -3.80 -5.59 17.60
C ASP A 178 -2.70 -6.51 17.06
N SER A 179 -1.51 -6.47 17.67
CA SER A 179 -0.37 -7.27 17.22
C SER A 179 -0.60 -8.77 17.38
N ASP A 180 -1.23 -9.18 18.47
CA ASP A 180 -1.39 -10.60 18.79
C ASP A 180 -2.37 -11.26 17.83
N PHE A 181 -3.46 -10.55 17.51
CA PHE A 181 -4.43 -10.95 16.51
C PHE A 181 -3.80 -11.05 15.10
N MET A 182 -2.96 -10.08 14.70
CA MET A 182 -2.28 -10.13 13.41
C MET A 182 -1.26 -11.28 13.34
N ILE A 183 -0.51 -11.54 14.43
CA ILE A 183 0.43 -12.65 14.52
C ILE A 183 -0.31 -14.00 14.42
N GLU A 184 -1.49 -14.08 15.02
CA GLU A 184 -2.32 -15.29 14.87
C GLU A 184 -2.76 -15.50 13.43
N LEU A 185 -3.27 -14.46 12.76
CA LEU A 185 -3.63 -14.51 11.33
C LEU A 185 -2.43 -14.84 10.44
N ALA A 186 -1.24 -14.34 10.80
CA ALA A 186 -0.01 -14.59 10.08
C ALA A 186 0.45 -16.05 10.10
N LYS A 187 -0.12 -16.92 10.93
CA LYS A 187 0.14 -18.38 10.89
C LYS A 187 -0.42 -19.02 9.62
N HIS A 188 -1.41 -18.39 8.97
CA HIS A 188 -1.96 -18.87 7.72
C HIS A 188 -0.97 -18.67 6.56
N PRO A 189 -0.65 -19.71 5.76
CA PRO A 189 0.42 -19.63 4.75
C PRO A 189 0.16 -18.62 3.64
N LYS A 190 -1.10 -18.33 3.31
CA LYS A 190 -1.47 -17.32 2.31
C LYS A 190 -1.67 -15.91 2.87
N ILE A 191 -1.55 -15.69 4.17
CA ILE A 191 -1.52 -14.35 4.78
C ILE A 191 -0.06 -13.95 4.91
N ILE A 192 0.40 -13.08 4.01
CA ILE A 192 1.83 -12.88 3.75
C ILE A 192 2.33 -11.50 4.15
N GLY A 193 1.49 -10.67 4.72
CA GLY A 193 1.90 -9.35 5.17
C GLY A 193 0.78 -8.56 5.82
N ALA A 194 1.16 -7.38 6.34
CA ALA A 194 0.21 -6.38 6.82
C ALA A 194 0.68 -4.95 6.47
N LYS A 195 -0.30 -4.07 6.23
CA LYS A 195 -0.12 -2.63 6.09
C LYS A 195 -0.64 -1.91 7.32
N PHE A 196 0.20 -1.09 7.96
CA PHE A 196 -0.06 -0.39 9.21
C PHE A 196 -0.34 1.10 8.99
N THR A 197 -1.53 1.43 8.47
CA THR A 197 -1.97 2.83 8.33
C THR A 197 -2.49 3.41 9.65
N CYS A 198 -2.57 2.59 10.69
CA CYS A 198 -2.79 3.04 12.07
C CYS A 198 -1.63 3.88 12.63
N GLY A 199 -0.45 3.87 12.02
CA GLY A 199 0.72 4.62 12.45
C GLY A 199 1.39 4.12 13.73
N GLN A 200 0.96 2.96 14.27
CA GLN A 200 1.51 2.40 15.51
C GLN A 200 2.79 1.58 15.24
N THR A 201 3.95 2.24 15.27
CA THR A 201 5.24 1.60 15.00
C THR A 201 5.58 0.48 15.99
N GLY A 202 5.19 0.60 17.27
CA GLY A 202 5.36 -0.48 18.24
C GLY A 202 4.56 -1.75 17.92
N LYS A 203 3.34 -1.61 17.35
CA LYS A 203 2.56 -2.72 16.80
C LYS A 203 3.30 -3.37 15.62
N LEU A 204 3.76 -2.56 14.69
CA LEU A 204 4.55 -3.01 13.54
C LEU A 204 5.80 -3.77 13.98
N THR A 205 6.54 -3.25 14.97
CA THR A 205 7.75 -3.90 15.51
C THR A 205 7.46 -5.29 16.04
N ARG A 206 6.40 -5.45 16.87
CA ARG A 206 6.04 -6.77 17.43
C ARG A 206 5.66 -7.77 16.35
N VAL A 207 4.84 -7.33 15.38
CA VAL A 207 4.42 -8.19 14.26
C VAL A 207 5.61 -8.55 13.37
N ALA A 208 6.46 -7.57 13.02
CA ALA A 208 7.65 -7.82 12.19
C ALA A 208 8.61 -8.81 12.85
N LEU A 209 8.83 -8.70 14.16
CA LEU A 209 9.68 -9.60 14.94
C LEU A 209 9.12 -11.03 14.93
N GLU A 210 7.85 -11.20 15.33
CA GLU A 210 7.25 -12.54 15.49
C GLU A 210 7.01 -13.26 14.15
N THR A 211 6.89 -12.51 13.06
CA THR A 211 6.74 -13.08 11.72
C THR A 211 8.06 -13.25 10.99
N ASP A 212 9.19 -12.84 11.58
CA ASP A 212 10.50 -12.76 10.92
C ASP A 212 10.36 -12.05 9.55
N ALA A 213 9.82 -10.82 9.59
CA ALA A 213 9.47 -10.09 8.38
C ALA A 213 10.68 -9.73 7.52
N THR A 214 10.49 -9.71 6.21
CA THR A 214 11.48 -9.17 5.26
C THR A 214 11.81 -7.72 5.63
N SER A 215 13.10 -7.41 5.72
CA SER A 215 13.59 -6.09 6.09
C SER A 215 14.78 -5.68 5.20
N THR A 216 15.34 -4.51 5.43
CA THR A 216 16.57 -4.06 4.75
C THR A 216 17.80 -4.91 5.12
N LYS A 217 17.72 -5.73 6.17
CA LYS A 217 18.82 -6.54 6.69
C LYS A 217 18.67 -8.03 6.40
N SER A 218 17.46 -8.52 6.17
CA SER A 218 17.18 -9.94 6.04
C SER A 218 15.94 -10.18 5.17
N GLN A 219 15.98 -11.24 4.37
CA GLN A 219 14.82 -11.77 3.67
C GLN A 219 13.80 -12.36 4.66
N GLY A 220 14.26 -12.80 5.82
CA GLY A 220 13.43 -13.42 6.85
C GLY A 220 12.54 -14.55 6.31
N SER A 221 11.33 -14.65 6.84
CA SER A 221 10.33 -15.63 6.38
C SER A 221 9.68 -15.29 5.03
N GLY A 222 9.94 -14.11 4.47
CA GLY A 222 9.24 -13.55 3.31
C GLY A 222 7.91 -12.85 3.66
N TRP A 223 7.54 -12.76 4.94
CA TRP A 223 6.38 -11.99 5.38
C TRP A 223 6.67 -10.48 5.30
N MET A 224 5.65 -9.67 4.97
CA MET A 224 5.84 -8.25 4.69
C MET A 224 5.14 -7.35 5.72
N ALA A 225 5.90 -6.50 6.40
CA ALA A 225 5.38 -5.50 7.34
C ALA A 225 5.53 -4.10 6.76
N PHE A 226 4.42 -3.51 6.24
CA PHE A 226 4.45 -2.22 5.56
C PHE A 226 3.94 -1.08 6.44
N GLY A 227 4.71 0.00 6.59
CA GLY A 227 4.16 1.28 7.03
C GLY A 227 3.12 1.81 6.03
N GLY A 228 2.10 2.51 6.53
CA GLY A 228 0.97 2.95 5.70
C GLY A 228 1.03 4.40 5.23
N ILE A 229 2.01 5.19 5.69
CA ILE A 229 2.16 6.63 5.45
C ILE A 229 3.65 6.93 5.28
N ALA A 230 4.02 7.87 4.40
CA ALA A 230 5.42 8.17 4.09
C ALA A 230 6.13 8.98 5.19
N ASP A 231 5.37 9.64 6.06
CA ASP A 231 5.92 10.45 7.14
C ASP A 231 6.68 9.65 8.22
N PHE A 232 6.53 8.31 8.25
CA PHE A 232 7.28 7.42 9.15
C PHE A 232 8.04 6.30 8.41
N THR A 233 8.61 6.59 7.23
CA THR A 233 9.36 5.60 6.42
C THR A 233 10.56 5.05 7.19
N ILE A 234 11.38 5.90 7.78
CA ILE A 234 12.55 5.49 8.57
C ILE A 234 12.13 4.73 9.82
N GLN A 235 11.09 5.18 10.52
CA GLN A 235 10.57 4.50 11.70
C GLN A 235 10.08 3.09 11.36
N THR A 236 9.47 2.91 10.18
CA THR A 236 9.11 1.57 9.67
C THR A 236 10.37 0.70 9.48
N ALA A 237 11.40 1.23 8.81
CA ALA A 237 12.65 0.50 8.58
C ALA A 237 13.37 0.14 9.89
N ALA A 238 13.44 1.10 10.83
CA ALA A 238 14.03 0.91 12.16
C ALA A 238 13.28 -0.14 13.01
N SER A 239 11.97 -0.28 12.78
CA SER A 239 11.09 -1.28 13.41
C SER A 239 11.19 -2.68 12.79
N GLY A 240 12.10 -2.90 11.83
CA GLY A 240 12.20 -4.17 11.11
C GLY A 240 11.16 -4.35 10.00
N GLY A 241 10.49 -3.27 9.59
CA GLY A 241 9.48 -3.30 8.53
C GLY A 241 10.08 -3.46 7.13
N SER A 242 9.21 -3.85 6.20
CA SER A 242 9.56 -4.22 4.82
C SER A 242 9.50 -3.06 3.84
N GLY A 243 9.04 -1.90 4.26
CA GLY A 243 8.84 -0.74 3.40
C GLY A 243 7.56 -0.01 3.71
N ILE A 244 7.14 0.85 2.78
CA ILE A 244 5.88 1.58 2.94
C ILE A 244 4.94 1.37 1.74
N ILE A 245 3.63 1.41 2.01
CA ILE A 245 2.58 1.57 1.01
C ILE A 245 1.89 2.90 1.31
N ALA A 246 2.39 4.00 0.75
CA ALA A 246 2.02 5.35 1.16
C ALA A 246 1.45 6.22 0.05
N GLY A 247 0.40 6.98 0.38
CA GLY A 247 -0.27 7.91 -0.54
C GLY A 247 0.66 8.99 -1.09
N GLY A 248 1.55 9.51 -0.26
CA GLY A 248 2.55 10.51 -0.65
C GLY A 248 3.48 10.07 -1.78
N ALA A 249 3.71 8.76 -1.94
CA ALA A 249 4.50 8.24 -3.06
C ALA A 249 3.85 8.44 -4.45
N ASN A 250 2.57 8.81 -4.53
CA ASN A 250 1.97 9.24 -5.79
C ASN A 250 2.49 10.61 -6.26
N VAL A 251 2.92 11.45 -5.33
CA VAL A 251 3.40 12.83 -5.59
C VAL A 251 4.91 12.93 -5.44
N LEU A 252 5.50 12.24 -4.45
CA LEU A 252 6.91 12.31 -4.08
C LEU A 252 7.60 10.93 -4.18
N PRO A 253 7.46 10.21 -5.32
CA PRO A 253 7.94 8.84 -5.42
C PRO A 253 9.47 8.73 -5.29
N LYS A 254 10.23 9.59 -5.97
CA LYS A 254 11.70 9.54 -5.93
C LYS A 254 12.25 9.93 -4.56
N LEU A 255 11.64 10.91 -3.89
CA LEU A 255 12.03 11.29 -2.54
C LEU A 255 11.77 10.14 -1.55
N CYS A 256 10.63 9.45 -1.63
CA CYS A 256 10.37 8.25 -0.83
C CYS A 256 11.43 7.16 -1.07
N VAL A 257 11.73 6.87 -2.34
CA VAL A 257 12.77 5.89 -2.73
C VAL A 257 14.15 6.31 -2.22
N LYS A 258 14.50 7.59 -2.33
CA LYS A 258 15.79 8.12 -1.87
C LYS A 258 15.96 7.96 -0.36
N VAL A 259 14.94 8.29 0.43
CA VAL A 259 14.95 8.11 1.90
C VAL A 259 15.16 6.64 2.26
N TRP A 260 14.42 5.73 1.62
CA TRP A 260 14.56 4.30 1.85
C TRP A 260 15.95 3.77 1.49
N ASN A 261 16.48 4.16 0.33
CA ASN A 261 17.78 3.69 -0.15
C ASN A 261 18.92 4.19 0.74
N LEU A 262 18.92 5.47 1.16
CA LEU A 262 19.92 6.01 2.09
C LEU A 262 19.92 5.24 3.41
N TRP A 263 18.74 4.93 3.94
CA TRP A 263 18.65 4.11 5.15
C TRP A 263 19.22 2.70 4.95
N THR A 264 18.90 2.07 3.83
CA THR A 264 19.39 0.72 3.49
C THR A 264 20.92 0.70 3.30
N GLU A 265 21.50 1.80 2.79
CA GLU A 265 22.94 2.00 2.62
C GLU A 265 23.66 2.36 3.93
N GLY A 266 22.94 2.53 5.04
CA GLY A 266 23.52 2.93 6.33
C GLY A 266 23.83 4.42 6.47
N LYS A 267 23.37 5.25 5.51
CA LYS A 267 23.52 6.72 5.51
C LYS A 267 22.40 7.36 6.34
N TYR A 268 22.36 7.03 7.64
CA TYR A 268 21.23 7.34 8.51
C TYR A 268 20.98 8.85 8.69
N ASP A 269 22.04 9.65 8.80
CA ASP A 269 21.91 11.10 8.98
C ASP A 269 21.32 11.77 7.74
N GLU A 270 21.81 11.40 6.54
CA GLU A 270 21.25 11.90 5.27
C GLU A 270 19.79 11.46 5.08
N ALA A 271 19.50 10.20 5.39
CA ALA A 271 18.14 9.67 5.34
C ALA A 271 17.21 10.46 6.27
N MET A 272 17.66 10.76 7.50
CA MET A 272 16.87 11.50 8.50
C MET A 272 16.59 12.94 8.05
N GLU A 273 17.56 13.62 7.45
CA GLU A 273 17.34 14.99 6.93
C GLU A 273 16.26 15.00 5.82
N LEU A 274 16.31 14.05 4.91
CA LEU A 274 15.27 13.94 3.88
C LEU A 274 13.92 13.47 4.45
N GLN A 275 13.92 12.59 5.46
CA GLN A 275 12.69 12.17 6.13
C GLN A 275 11.96 13.35 6.79
N LYS A 276 12.67 14.28 7.40
CA LYS A 276 12.06 15.49 8.00
C LYS A 276 11.28 16.30 6.96
N ILE A 277 11.84 16.43 5.76
CA ILE A 277 11.20 17.15 4.65
C ILE A 277 10.03 16.34 4.09
N LEU A 278 10.24 15.03 3.87
CA LEU A 278 9.20 14.11 3.41
C LEU A 278 8.00 14.11 4.36
N SER A 279 8.25 14.05 5.69
CA SER A 279 7.18 14.03 6.69
C SER A 279 6.30 15.28 6.65
N LYS A 280 6.91 16.46 6.46
CA LYS A 280 6.15 17.72 6.32
C LYS A 280 5.29 17.71 5.06
N GLY A 281 5.87 17.29 3.92
CA GLY A 281 5.16 17.23 2.64
C GLY A 281 4.04 16.20 2.65
N ASP A 282 4.31 15.00 3.14
CA ASP A 282 3.32 13.91 3.23
C ASP A 282 2.16 14.26 4.16
N TRP A 283 2.44 14.96 5.29
CA TRP A 283 1.40 15.43 6.20
C TRP A 283 0.42 16.43 5.53
N VAL A 284 0.93 17.30 4.65
CA VAL A 284 0.06 18.19 3.84
C VAL A 284 -0.86 17.38 2.95
N LEU A 285 -0.33 16.37 2.25
CA LEU A 285 -1.11 15.47 1.38
C LEU A 285 -2.10 14.64 2.19
N THR A 286 -1.69 14.13 3.34
CA THR A 286 -2.55 13.33 4.24
C THR A 286 -3.76 14.15 4.72
N LYS A 287 -3.56 15.41 5.15
CA LYS A 287 -4.67 16.30 5.56
C LYS A 287 -5.58 16.69 4.40
N ALA A 288 -5.03 16.89 3.23
CA ALA A 288 -5.80 17.24 2.04
C ALA A 288 -6.44 16.01 1.36
N ALA A 289 -6.10 14.80 1.82
CA ALA A 289 -6.64 13.51 1.40
C ALA A 289 -6.59 13.29 -0.12
N ILE A 290 -7.52 12.50 -0.67
CA ILE A 290 -7.62 12.18 -2.10
C ILE A 290 -7.69 13.43 -2.98
N PRO A 291 -8.57 14.41 -2.71
CA PRO A 291 -8.64 15.61 -3.51
C PRO A 291 -7.32 16.40 -3.55
N GLY A 292 -6.62 16.46 -2.42
CA GLY A 292 -5.33 17.16 -2.33
C GLY A 292 -4.22 16.44 -3.08
N THR A 293 -4.15 15.12 -2.96
CA THR A 293 -3.16 14.31 -3.68
C THR A 293 -3.38 14.41 -5.20
N LYS A 294 -4.64 14.35 -5.67
CA LYS A 294 -4.97 14.53 -7.08
C LYS A 294 -4.64 15.95 -7.57
N ALA A 295 -4.95 16.98 -6.79
CA ALA A 295 -4.59 18.35 -7.11
C ALA A 295 -3.06 18.53 -7.20
N ALA A 296 -2.29 17.92 -6.30
CA ALA A 296 -0.83 17.94 -6.36
C ALA A 296 -0.30 17.28 -7.64
N ILE A 297 -0.84 16.11 -8.01
CA ILE A 297 -0.46 15.43 -9.27
C ILE A 297 -0.77 16.32 -10.48
N GLU A 298 -1.93 16.95 -10.52
CA GLU A 298 -2.31 17.86 -11.61
C GLU A 298 -1.35 19.05 -11.70
N MET A 299 -1.06 19.71 -10.59
CA MET A 299 -0.19 20.89 -10.56
C MET A 299 1.26 20.57 -10.92
N GLU A 300 1.78 19.41 -10.50
CA GLU A 300 3.19 19.09 -10.61
C GLU A 300 3.52 18.22 -11.84
N TYR A 301 2.56 17.42 -12.33
CA TYR A 301 2.76 16.46 -13.42
C TYR A 301 1.81 16.64 -14.60
N GLY A 302 0.85 17.57 -14.51
CA GLY A 302 -0.02 17.99 -15.61
C GLY A 302 -1.10 16.98 -16.01
N TYR A 303 -1.58 16.15 -15.08
CA TYR A 303 -2.68 15.21 -15.32
C TYR A 303 -3.49 14.88 -14.07
N GLY A 304 -4.71 14.43 -14.26
CA GLY A 304 -5.63 14.07 -13.19
C GLY A 304 -6.30 15.30 -12.57
N GLY A 305 -6.44 15.32 -11.25
CA GLY A 305 -6.99 16.47 -10.51
C GLY A 305 -8.44 16.30 -10.06
N PHE A 306 -9.17 15.34 -10.60
CA PHE A 306 -10.59 15.13 -10.32
C PHE A 306 -10.83 13.87 -9.48
N PRO A 307 -11.32 13.99 -8.23
CA PRO A 307 -11.91 12.85 -7.53
C PRO A 307 -13.30 12.57 -8.09
N ARG A 308 -13.76 11.32 -7.97
CA ARG A 308 -15.18 11.00 -8.28
C ARG A 308 -16.10 11.53 -7.17
N ARG A 309 -17.24 12.07 -7.56
CA ARG A 309 -18.24 12.52 -6.58
C ARG A 309 -18.73 11.36 -5.69
N PRO A 310 -19.04 11.57 -4.41
CA PRO A 310 -19.28 12.88 -3.78
C PRO A 310 -18.02 13.64 -3.29
N LEU A 311 -16.81 13.09 -3.47
CA LEU A 311 -15.59 13.84 -3.15
C LEU A 311 -15.51 15.11 -4.00
N GLN A 312 -15.26 16.24 -3.34
CA GLN A 312 -15.17 17.52 -3.99
C GLN A 312 -13.74 17.82 -4.42
N ARG A 313 -13.59 18.48 -5.57
CA ARG A 313 -12.33 19.07 -5.99
C ARG A 313 -11.92 20.15 -4.98
N LEU A 314 -10.62 20.28 -4.72
CA LEU A 314 -10.14 21.36 -3.87
C LEU A 314 -10.47 22.73 -4.47
N SER A 315 -10.83 23.68 -3.59
CA SER A 315 -10.89 25.10 -3.94
C SER A 315 -9.52 25.62 -4.39
N GLU A 316 -9.48 26.75 -5.08
CA GLU A 316 -8.20 27.35 -5.47
C GLU A 316 -7.32 27.69 -4.26
N GLU A 317 -7.92 28.15 -3.16
CA GLU A 317 -7.21 28.37 -1.88
C GLU A 317 -6.62 27.06 -1.35
N GLY A 318 -7.37 25.96 -1.39
CA GLY A 318 -6.91 24.62 -0.97
C GLY A 318 -5.74 24.13 -1.85
N ARG A 319 -5.82 24.34 -3.15
CA ARG A 319 -4.76 24.02 -4.11
C ARG A 319 -3.47 24.79 -3.80
N GLN A 320 -3.57 26.08 -3.53
CA GLN A 320 -2.42 26.92 -3.16
C GLN A 320 -1.80 26.48 -1.84
N LYS A 321 -2.60 26.12 -0.83
CA LYS A 321 -2.09 25.58 0.44
C LYS A 321 -1.32 24.26 0.24
N VAL A 322 -1.85 23.36 -0.60
CA VAL A 322 -1.15 22.11 -0.96
C VAL A 322 0.16 22.42 -1.67
N LYS A 323 0.12 23.26 -2.72
CA LYS A 323 1.32 23.64 -3.50
C LYS A 323 2.42 24.23 -2.63
N GLN A 324 2.08 25.16 -1.75
CA GLN A 324 3.03 25.78 -0.83
C GLN A 324 3.56 24.77 0.20
N GLY A 325 2.69 23.91 0.72
CA GLY A 325 3.05 22.95 1.76
C GLY A 325 3.97 21.82 1.29
N ILE A 326 3.91 21.47 0.00
CA ILE A 326 4.80 20.43 -0.59
C ILE A 326 6.02 21.02 -1.31
N ALA A 327 6.16 22.35 -1.40
CA ALA A 327 7.15 22.99 -2.26
C ALA A 327 8.60 22.56 -1.98
N GLU A 328 8.98 22.46 -0.70
CA GLU A 328 10.32 22.01 -0.29
C GLU A 328 10.56 20.56 -0.74
N ALA A 329 9.63 19.66 -0.47
CA ALA A 329 9.70 18.26 -0.89
C ALA A 329 9.72 18.10 -2.41
N MET A 330 8.89 18.88 -3.13
CA MET A 330 8.88 18.89 -4.61
C MET A 330 10.15 19.43 -5.23
N LYS A 331 10.84 20.39 -4.59
CA LYS A 331 12.14 20.86 -5.06
C LYS A 331 13.16 19.71 -5.07
N ILE A 332 13.18 18.89 -4.02
CA ILE A 332 14.05 17.71 -3.96
C ILE A 332 13.58 16.64 -4.95
N GLU A 333 12.29 16.33 -4.99
CA GLU A 333 11.71 15.34 -5.91
C GLU A 333 12.14 15.59 -7.37
N LYS A 334 12.12 16.87 -7.79
CA LYS A 334 12.49 17.28 -9.15
C LYS A 334 14.01 17.28 -9.41
N SER A 335 14.83 17.28 -8.36
CA SER A 335 16.30 17.24 -8.49
C SER A 335 16.86 15.82 -8.53
N LEU A 336 16.07 14.82 -8.19
CA LEU A 336 16.38 13.38 -8.26
C LEU A 336 16.02 12.80 -9.63
#